data_37d253056bfa48a4b7beb40f0c00701e
#
_entry.id   37d253056bfa48a4b7beb40f0c00701e
#
_cell.length_a   1.000
_cell.length_b   1.000
_cell.length_c   1.000
_cell.angle_alpha   90.00
_cell.angle_beta   90.00
_cell.angle_gamma   90.00
#
_symmetry.space_group_name_H-M   'P 1'
#
loop_
_entity.id
_entity.type
_entity.pdbx_description
1 polymer ?
#
loop_
_entity_poly.entity_id
_entity_poly.type
_entity_poly.pdbx_seq_one_letter_code
_entity_poly.pdbx_strand_id
1 'polypeptide(L)'
;MRHLTARPPMPGYLRLRFVTTRNNWLSNLIRWQTQGTVSHVESILPDGSIIGAYLDGVKQVPGNTDFGYTSQTFVDVLAPQESVDKWVAYLKSRCGRKYDFLAILGFVLHMNIRTPGAFICSMDATLALRASGTFKRPLSEQAHRVSPRDLLFALSAHPAAIVGQIESL
;
A
#
# COMPACT_ATOMS: atom_id res chain seq x y z
N MET A 1 -8.32 8.71 -23.12
CA MET A 1 -8.48 8.08 -21.79
C MET A 1 -7.65 8.88 -20.80
N ARG A 2 -8.22 9.28 -19.66
CA ARG A 2 -7.44 9.88 -18.57
C ARG A 2 -6.85 8.74 -17.75
N HIS A 3 -5.52 8.70 -17.64
CA HIS A 3 -4.85 7.72 -16.77
C HIS A 3 -4.78 8.27 -15.35
N LEU A 4 -5.02 7.41 -14.37
CA LEU A 4 -4.81 7.74 -12.97
C LEU A 4 -3.31 7.71 -12.67
N THR A 5 -2.72 8.87 -12.48
CA THR A 5 -1.28 9.02 -12.21
C THR A 5 -1.02 9.26 -10.72
N ALA A 6 0.08 8.73 -10.23
CA ALA A 6 0.57 9.06 -8.91
C ALA A 6 1.08 10.51 -8.89
N ARG A 7 0.72 11.24 -7.85
CA ARG A 7 1.24 12.60 -7.60
C ARG A 7 2.24 12.53 -6.45
N PRO A 8 3.39 13.19 -6.53
CA PRO A 8 4.34 13.21 -5.42
C PRO A 8 3.69 13.80 -4.15
N PRO A 9 4.10 13.34 -2.95
CA PRO A 9 3.63 13.91 -1.70
C PRO A 9 4.12 15.36 -1.51
N MET A 10 3.43 16.09 -0.67
CA MET A 10 3.97 17.34 -0.13
C MET A 10 5.18 17.05 0.77
N PRO A 11 6.15 17.98 0.91
CA PRO A 11 7.24 17.84 1.87
C PRO A 11 6.71 17.57 3.29
N GLY A 12 7.33 16.66 4.01
CA GLY A 12 6.90 16.28 5.36
C GLY A 12 5.70 15.35 5.42
N TYR A 13 5.40 14.67 4.33
CA TYR A 13 4.33 13.66 4.29
C TYR A 13 4.80 12.33 3.72
N LEU A 14 4.30 11.24 4.31
CA LEU A 14 4.32 9.90 3.73
C LEU A 14 3.03 9.75 2.91
N ARG A 15 3.13 9.41 1.63
CA ARG A 15 1.95 9.25 0.77
C ARG A 15 1.74 7.80 0.38
N LEU A 16 0.54 7.31 0.64
CA LEU A 16 0.05 6.03 0.18
C LEU A 16 -1.04 6.25 -0.87
N ARG A 17 -1.05 5.41 -1.91
CA ARG A 17 -2.10 5.35 -2.92
C ARG A 17 -2.85 4.04 -2.78
N PHE A 18 -4.14 4.11 -2.53
CA PHE A 18 -5.04 2.96 -2.50
C PHE A 18 -5.79 2.91 -3.82
N VAL A 19 -5.77 1.76 -4.47
CA VAL A 19 -6.27 1.61 -5.84
C VAL A 19 -7.17 0.39 -6.00
N THR A 20 -7.95 0.42 -7.09
CA THR A 20 -8.79 -0.70 -7.53
C THR A 20 -8.61 -0.93 -9.02
N THR A 21 -8.56 -2.20 -9.43
CA THR A 21 -8.66 -2.61 -10.83
C THR A 21 -9.99 -3.30 -11.07
N ARG A 22 -10.61 -3.07 -12.23
CA ARG A 22 -11.76 -3.87 -12.71
C ARG A 22 -11.25 -5.04 -13.55
N ASN A 23 -12.05 -6.11 -13.63
CA ASN A 23 -11.78 -7.30 -14.44
C ASN A 23 -10.50 -8.08 -14.07
N ASN A 24 -9.96 -7.84 -12.88
CA ASN A 24 -8.87 -8.65 -12.33
C ASN A 24 -9.46 -9.56 -11.25
N TRP A 25 -9.38 -10.87 -11.46
CA TRP A 25 -9.96 -11.86 -10.54
C TRP A 25 -9.40 -11.74 -9.12
N LEU A 26 -8.10 -11.45 -8.98
CA LEU A 26 -7.44 -11.26 -7.69
C LEU A 26 -7.95 -10.00 -6.98
N SER A 27 -8.10 -8.89 -7.70
CA SER A 27 -8.70 -7.65 -7.19
C SER A 27 -10.13 -7.89 -6.71
N ASN A 28 -10.92 -8.64 -7.49
CA ASN A 28 -12.29 -8.99 -7.13
C ASN A 28 -12.34 -9.89 -5.89
N LEU A 29 -11.43 -10.86 -5.79
CA LEU A 29 -11.32 -11.77 -4.66
C LEU A 29 -10.96 -11.02 -3.36
N ILE A 30 -9.97 -10.12 -3.42
CA ILE A 30 -9.57 -9.30 -2.28
C ILE A 30 -10.74 -8.42 -1.82
N ARG A 31 -11.43 -7.73 -2.75
CA ARG A 31 -12.57 -6.88 -2.42
C ARG A 31 -13.75 -7.67 -1.84
N TRP A 32 -14.05 -8.83 -2.41
CA TRP A 32 -15.10 -9.72 -1.88
C TRP A 32 -14.79 -10.18 -0.47
N GLN A 33 -13.58 -10.66 -0.23
CA GLN A 33 -13.15 -11.13 1.08
C GLN A 33 -13.11 -10.02 2.13
N THR A 34 -12.65 -8.81 1.76
CA THR A 34 -12.53 -7.68 2.67
C THR A 34 -13.80 -6.85 2.75
N GLN A 35 -14.77 -7.11 1.87
CA GLN A 35 -15.95 -6.25 1.65
C GLN A 35 -15.54 -4.77 1.45
N GLY A 36 -14.39 -4.55 0.81
CA GLY A 36 -13.78 -3.24 0.60
C GLY A 36 -13.87 -2.75 -0.83
N THR A 37 -13.69 -1.44 -1.00
CA THR A 37 -13.65 -0.78 -2.32
C THR A 37 -12.25 -0.76 -2.92
N VAL A 38 -11.21 -1.01 -2.12
CA VAL A 38 -9.80 -1.00 -2.53
C VAL A 38 -9.22 -2.41 -2.53
N SER A 39 -8.34 -2.70 -3.49
CA SER A 39 -7.73 -4.02 -3.65
C SER A 39 -6.21 -4.02 -3.55
N HIS A 40 -5.58 -2.84 -3.64
CA HIS A 40 -4.13 -2.72 -3.63
C HIS A 40 -3.71 -1.40 -2.97
N VAL A 41 -2.50 -1.37 -2.41
CA VAL A 41 -1.89 -0.17 -1.84
C VAL A 41 -0.44 -0.06 -2.30
N GLU A 42 -0.03 1.16 -2.60
CA GLU A 42 1.31 1.54 -3.05
C GLU A 42 1.84 2.70 -2.25
N SER A 43 3.15 2.81 -2.16
CA SER A 43 3.87 3.90 -1.51
C SER A 43 4.42 4.85 -2.57
N ILE A 44 4.11 6.14 -2.48
CA ILE A 44 4.59 7.16 -3.42
C ILE A 44 5.73 7.94 -2.79
N LEU A 45 6.90 7.82 -3.39
CA LEU A 45 8.11 8.46 -2.89
C LEU A 45 8.13 9.97 -3.17
N PRO A 46 8.97 10.74 -2.48
CA PRO A 46 9.10 12.18 -2.71
C PRO A 46 9.47 12.57 -4.14
N ASP A 47 10.18 11.70 -4.87
CA ASP A 47 10.52 11.89 -6.29
C ASP A 47 9.36 11.57 -7.25
N GLY A 48 8.20 11.18 -6.72
CA GLY A 48 7.02 10.81 -7.48
C GLY A 48 7.04 9.37 -8.01
N SER A 49 8.10 8.60 -7.80
CA SER A 49 8.11 7.17 -8.12
C SER A 49 7.25 6.38 -7.12
N ILE A 50 6.90 5.17 -7.51
CA ILE A 50 6.02 4.28 -6.74
C ILE A 50 6.81 3.04 -6.33
N ILE A 51 6.68 2.63 -5.07
CA ILE A 51 7.09 1.30 -4.64
C ILE A 51 5.84 0.53 -4.20
N GLY A 52 5.67 -0.67 -4.75
CA GLY A 52 4.57 -1.57 -4.42
C GLY A 52 4.96 -3.03 -4.55
N ALA A 53 4.20 -3.91 -3.91
CA ALA A 53 4.32 -5.35 -4.05
C ALA A 53 3.33 -5.83 -5.12
N TYR A 54 3.84 -6.19 -6.29
CA TYR A 54 3.11 -6.68 -7.45
C TYR A 54 3.29 -8.19 -7.61
N LEU A 55 2.56 -8.82 -8.52
CA LEU A 55 2.64 -10.27 -8.74
C LEU A 55 4.05 -10.77 -9.09
N ASP A 56 4.84 -9.92 -9.73
CA ASP A 56 6.24 -10.18 -10.10
C ASP A 56 7.26 -9.74 -9.03
N GLY A 57 6.80 -9.25 -7.88
CA GLY A 57 7.62 -8.87 -6.73
C GLY A 57 7.47 -7.42 -6.31
N VAL A 58 8.25 -7.03 -5.30
CA VAL A 58 8.35 -5.64 -4.84
C VAL A 58 9.27 -4.87 -5.75
N LYS A 59 8.78 -3.78 -6.35
CA LYS A 59 9.56 -2.98 -7.29
C LYS A 59 9.24 -1.49 -7.21
N GLN A 60 10.22 -0.69 -7.62
CA GLN A 60 10.05 0.74 -7.85
C GLN A 60 9.75 0.98 -9.34
N VAL A 61 8.73 1.77 -9.61
CA VAL A 61 8.30 2.13 -10.97
C VAL A 61 8.04 3.64 -11.08
N PRO A 62 8.08 4.23 -12.29
CA PRO A 62 7.70 5.61 -12.50
C PRO A 62 6.24 5.89 -12.05
N GLY A 63 5.98 7.09 -11.54
CA GLY A 63 4.65 7.49 -11.04
C GLY A 63 3.55 7.54 -12.10
N ASN A 64 3.92 7.59 -13.38
CA ASN A 64 3.01 7.57 -14.53
C ASN A 64 2.79 6.17 -15.11
N THR A 65 3.28 5.11 -14.45
CA THR A 65 3.06 3.74 -14.90
C THR A 65 1.56 3.42 -14.87
N ASP A 66 1.03 2.97 -16.00
CA ASP A 66 -0.37 2.56 -16.12
C ASP A 66 -0.53 1.09 -15.74
N PHE A 67 -1.28 0.83 -14.68
CA PHE A 67 -1.64 -0.52 -14.22
C PHE A 67 -3.12 -0.87 -14.49
N GLY A 68 -3.83 -0.04 -15.27
CA GLY A 68 -5.26 -0.22 -15.53
C GLY A 68 -6.14 -0.02 -14.28
N TYR A 69 -5.73 0.87 -13.39
CA TYR A 69 -6.55 1.22 -12.23
C TYR A 69 -7.79 2.01 -12.65
N THR A 70 -8.91 1.72 -12.01
CA THR A 70 -10.20 2.37 -12.28
C THR A 70 -10.59 3.37 -11.19
N SER A 71 -9.99 3.27 -10.03
CA SER A 71 -10.14 4.26 -8.97
C SER A 71 -8.89 4.34 -8.12
N GLN A 72 -8.66 5.51 -7.54
CA GLN A 72 -7.59 5.75 -6.56
C GLN A 72 -8.04 6.71 -5.48
N THR A 73 -7.44 6.58 -4.31
CA THR A 73 -7.46 7.59 -3.25
C THR A 73 -6.09 7.69 -2.61
N PHE A 74 -5.69 8.88 -2.20
CA PHE A 74 -4.43 9.12 -1.53
C PHE A 74 -4.65 9.28 -0.04
N VAL A 75 -3.70 8.80 0.74
CA VAL A 75 -3.60 9.10 2.17
C VAL A 75 -2.23 9.68 2.43
N ASP A 76 -2.22 10.91 2.91
CA ASP A 76 -1.03 11.62 3.33
C ASP A 76 -0.92 11.57 4.85
N VAL A 77 0.21 11.13 5.36
CA VAL A 77 0.48 11.09 6.79
C VAL A 77 1.58 12.09 7.11
N LEU A 78 1.26 13.11 7.91
CA LEU A 78 2.23 14.12 8.36
C LEU A 78 3.33 13.44 9.18
N ALA A 79 4.58 13.69 8.79
CA ALA A 79 5.75 13.07 9.40
C ALA A 79 6.98 13.98 9.35
N PRO A 80 7.84 13.98 10.38
CA PRO A 80 9.14 14.62 10.31
C PRO A 80 9.99 14.07 9.16
N GLN A 81 10.90 14.89 8.61
CA GLN A 81 11.75 14.48 7.49
C GLN A 81 12.54 13.19 7.80
N GLU A 82 13.05 13.03 9.01
CA GLU A 82 13.73 11.80 9.46
C GLU A 82 12.84 10.55 9.29
N SER A 83 11.55 10.67 9.58
CA SER A 83 10.58 9.58 9.40
C SER A 83 10.33 9.28 7.93
N VAL A 84 10.29 10.32 7.08
CA VAL A 84 10.20 10.16 5.62
C VAL A 84 11.42 9.39 5.10
N ASP A 85 12.62 9.79 5.54
CA ASP A 85 13.87 9.15 5.12
C ASP A 85 13.94 7.68 5.54
N LYS A 86 13.56 7.35 6.77
CA LYS A 86 13.46 5.98 7.27
C LYS A 86 12.47 5.15 6.46
N TRP A 87 11.31 5.72 6.15
CA TRP A 87 10.27 5.09 5.33
C TRP A 87 10.77 4.78 3.92
N VAL A 88 11.40 5.76 3.25
CA VAL A 88 11.97 5.60 1.92
C VAL A 88 13.07 4.53 1.93
N ALA A 89 13.99 4.59 2.90
CA ALA A 89 15.07 3.62 3.04
C ALA A 89 14.52 2.19 3.23
N TYR A 90 13.51 2.04 4.08
CA TYR A 90 12.85 0.76 4.28
C TYR A 90 12.26 0.22 2.97
N LEU A 91 11.43 1.02 2.27
CA LEU A 91 10.78 0.62 1.02
C LEU A 91 11.80 0.20 -0.04
N LYS A 92 12.85 1.00 -0.24
CA LYS A 92 13.93 0.68 -1.19
C LYS A 92 14.65 -0.63 -0.85
N SER A 93 14.83 -0.93 0.45
CA SER A 93 15.44 -2.20 0.90
C SER A 93 14.58 -3.43 0.58
N ARG A 94 13.28 -3.22 0.23
CA ARG A 94 12.35 -4.30 -0.11
C ARG A 94 12.30 -4.61 -1.60
N CYS A 95 12.75 -3.71 -2.44
CA CYS A 95 12.79 -3.95 -3.88
C CYS A 95 13.54 -5.25 -4.21
N GLY A 96 13.00 -6.04 -5.13
CA GLY A 96 13.51 -7.37 -5.50
C GLY A 96 13.00 -8.53 -4.63
N ARG A 97 12.25 -8.28 -3.55
CA ARG A 97 11.60 -9.34 -2.77
C ARG A 97 10.43 -9.95 -3.55
N LYS A 98 10.21 -11.25 -3.34
CA LYS A 98 9.12 -11.98 -3.99
C LYS A 98 7.75 -11.57 -3.44
N TYR A 99 6.73 -11.65 -4.28
CA TYR A 99 5.34 -11.49 -3.88
C TYR A 99 4.84 -12.75 -3.15
N ASP A 100 4.08 -12.56 -2.06
CA ASP A 100 3.53 -13.68 -1.28
C ASP A 100 2.14 -14.07 -1.77
N PHE A 101 2.10 -14.86 -2.82
CA PHE A 101 0.85 -15.39 -3.35
C PHE A 101 0.14 -16.33 -2.37
N LEU A 102 0.92 -17.11 -1.59
CA LEU A 102 0.35 -18.02 -0.60
C LEU A 102 -0.28 -17.28 0.58
N ALA A 103 0.25 -16.10 0.94
CA ALA A 103 -0.38 -15.28 1.98
C ALA A 103 -1.77 -14.78 1.56
N ILE A 104 -1.98 -14.46 0.28
CA ILE A 104 -3.31 -14.10 -0.23
C ILE A 104 -4.26 -15.29 -0.14
N LEU A 105 -3.82 -16.45 -0.55
CA LEU A 105 -4.62 -17.67 -0.44
C LEU A 105 -4.95 -17.96 1.04
N GLY A 106 -3.96 -17.86 1.92
CA GLY A 106 -4.14 -18.00 3.37
C GLY A 106 -5.12 -16.98 3.94
N PHE A 107 -5.07 -15.74 3.48
CA PHE A 107 -6.00 -14.70 3.87
C PHE A 107 -7.44 -15.04 3.47
N VAL A 108 -7.65 -15.50 2.23
CA VAL A 108 -8.97 -15.92 1.72
C VAL A 108 -9.52 -17.12 2.48
N LEU A 109 -8.67 -18.09 2.80
CA LEU A 109 -9.05 -19.32 3.52
C LEU A 109 -9.06 -19.15 5.05
N HIS A 110 -8.81 -17.94 5.58
CA HIS A 110 -8.63 -17.68 7.03
C HIS A 110 -7.52 -18.54 7.67
N MET A 111 -6.57 -19.00 6.88
CA MET A 111 -5.43 -19.81 7.31
C MET A 111 -4.16 -18.98 7.40
N ASN A 112 -3.28 -19.33 8.33
CA ASN A 112 -1.98 -18.64 8.46
C ASN A 112 -0.93 -19.29 7.53
N ILE A 113 -1.18 -19.20 6.21
CA ILE A 113 -0.28 -19.69 5.17
C ILE A 113 0.49 -18.50 4.61
N ARG A 114 1.80 -18.59 4.53
CA ARG A 114 2.67 -17.56 3.95
C ARG A 114 3.99 -18.14 3.46
N THR A 115 4.61 -17.46 2.49
CA THR A 115 5.97 -17.73 2.05
C THR A 115 6.97 -16.92 2.88
N PRO A 116 7.93 -17.52 3.58
CA PRO A 116 8.93 -16.77 4.31
C PRO A 116 9.69 -15.79 3.39
N GLY A 117 9.76 -14.52 3.80
CA GLY A 117 10.49 -13.48 3.07
C GLY A 117 9.79 -12.90 1.84
N ALA A 118 8.57 -13.35 1.51
CA ALA A 118 7.72 -12.74 0.49
C ALA A 118 6.72 -11.74 1.11
N PHE A 119 6.19 -10.83 0.30
CA PHE A 119 5.39 -9.69 0.76
C PHE A 119 4.10 -9.52 -0.03
N ILE A 120 3.05 -9.04 0.64
CA ILE A 120 1.85 -8.51 0.01
C ILE A 120 1.82 -6.98 0.16
N CYS A 121 1.07 -6.30 -0.69
CA CYS A 121 1.08 -4.83 -0.76
C CYS A 121 0.76 -4.14 0.58
N SER A 122 -0.28 -4.56 1.28
CA SER A 122 -0.68 -3.96 2.56
C SER A 122 0.27 -4.31 3.71
N MET A 123 0.86 -5.50 3.71
CA MET A 123 1.90 -5.88 4.66
C MET A 123 3.13 -4.99 4.50
N ASP A 124 3.61 -4.81 3.27
CA ASP A 124 4.80 -4.00 2.99
C ASP A 124 4.58 -2.54 3.39
N ALA A 125 3.42 -1.97 3.00
CA ALA A 125 3.03 -0.62 3.41
C ALA A 125 2.93 -0.47 4.94
N THR A 126 2.33 -1.44 5.64
CA THR A 126 2.22 -1.44 7.10
C THR A 126 3.59 -1.47 7.77
N LEU A 127 4.49 -2.32 7.30
CA LEU A 127 5.84 -2.43 7.84
C LEU A 127 6.67 -1.18 7.55
N ALA A 128 6.50 -0.56 6.37
CA ALA A 128 7.15 0.71 6.04
C ALA A 128 6.69 1.84 6.97
N LEU A 129 5.39 1.94 7.24
CA LEU A 129 4.85 2.92 8.19
C LEU A 129 5.37 2.68 9.62
N ARG A 130 5.56 1.43 10.03
CA ARG A 130 6.19 1.11 11.31
C ARG A 130 7.67 1.54 11.35
N ALA A 131 8.41 1.25 10.28
CA ALA A 131 9.82 1.62 10.16
C ALA A 131 10.04 3.13 10.17
N SER A 132 9.10 3.92 9.70
CA SER A 132 9.15 5.38 9.74
C SER A 132 9.18 5.94 11.16
N GLY A 133 8.65 5.20 12.16
CA GLY A 133 8.50 5.67 13.52
C GLY A 133 7.42 6.75 13.73
N THR A 134 6.62 7.04 12.69
CA THR A 134 5.54 8.05 12.77
C THR A 134 4.43 7.63 13.73
N PHE A 135 4.21 6.34 13.88
CA PHE A 135 3.16 5.80 14.73
C PHE A 135 3.71 5.37 16.10
N LYS A 136 3.18 5.93 17.18
CA LYS A 136 3.57 5.58 18.57
C LYS A 136 3.25 4.13 18.93
N ARG A 137 2.23 3.54 18.29
CA ARG A 137 1.83 2.14 18.43
C ARG A 137 1.85 1.47 17.06
N PRO A 138 2.23 0.18 16.97
CA PRO A 138 2.17 -0.53 15.70
C PRO A 138 0.73 -0.58 15.20
N LEU A 139 0.54 -0.32 13.89
CA LEU A 139 -0.77 -0.41 13.23
C LEU A 139 -1.38 -1.82 13.38
N SER A 140 -0.52 -2.84 13.36
CA SER A 140 -0.86 -4.22 13.67
C SER A 140 0.40 -5.00 14.03
N GLU A 141 0.32 -5.87 15.03
CA GLU A 141 1.41 -6.81 15.33
C GLU A 141 1.56 -7.85 14.21
N GLN A 142 0.45 -8.22 13.59
CA GLN A 142 0.37 -9.19 12.49
C GLN A 142 0.18 -8.46 11.15
N ALA A 143 1.19 -7.73 10.71
CA ALA A 143 1.12 -6.94 9.46
C ALA A 143 0.67 -7.76 8.24
N HIS A 144 0.96 -9.07 8.20
CA HIS A 144 0.54 -9.97 7.12
C HIS A 144 -0.97 -10.25 7.07
N ARG A 145 -1.71 -9.88 8.12
CA ARG A 145 -3.18 -10.00 8.16
C ARG A 145 -3.90 -8.70 7.89
N VAL A 146 -3.17 -7.61 7.70
CA VAL A 146 -3.75 -6.31 7.39
C VAL A 146 -4.13 -6.28 5.91
N SER A 147 -5.41 -6.14 5.60
CA SER A 147 -5.85 -5.93 4.22
C SER A 147 -5.65 -4.47 3.78
N PRO A 148 -5.70 -4.17 2.47
CA PRO A 148 -5.70 -2.78 1.99
C PRO A 148 -6.83 -1.94 2.61
N ARG A 149 -8.02 -2.53 2.80
CA ARG A 149 -9.16 -1.88 3.46
C ARG A 149 -8.86 -1.56 4.92
N ASP A 150 -8.31 -2.55 5.68
CA ASP A 150 -8.03 -2.36 7.11
C ASP A 150 -6.98 -1.27 7.30
N LEU A 151 -5.97 -1.24 6.43
CA LEU A 151 -4.95 -0.19 6.46
C LEU A 151 -5.54 1.18 6.14
N LEU A 152 -6.39 1.28 5.12
CA LEU A 152 -7.08 2.52 4.78
C LEU A 152 -7.96 3.01 5.94
N PHE A 153 -8.72 2.10 6.55
CA PHE A 153 -9.57 2.43 7.71
C PHE A 153 -8.74 2.91 8.91
N ALA A 154 -7.67 2.20 9.24
CA ALA A 154 -6.79 2.58 10.36
C ALA A 154 -6.14 3.96 10.13
N LEU A 155 -5.71 4.24 8.90
CA LEU A 155 -5.14 5.54 8.54
C LEU A 155 -6.19 6.65 8.53
N SER A 156 -7.41 6.37 8.08
CA SER A 156 -8.51 7.35 8.08
C SER A 156 -8.89 7.81 9.48
N ALA A 157 -8.67 6.98 10.48
CA ALA A 157 -8.89 7.31 11.89
C ALA A 157 -7.67 7.99 12.56
N HIS A 158 -6.53 8.12 11.86
CA HIS A 158 -5.31 8.66 12.45
C HIS A 158 -5.28 10.19 12.36
N PRO A 159 -5.03 10.94 13.46
CA PRO A 159 -5.11 12.40 13.49
C PRO A 159 -4.08 13.11 12.59
N ALA A 160 -2.97 12.46 12.26
CA ALA A 160 -1.95 12.99 11.36
C ALA A 160 -2.18 12.62 9.88
N ALA A 161 -3.27 11.90 9.55
CA ALA A 161 -3.57 11.49 8.19
C ALA A 161 -4.59 12.43 7.54
N ILE A 162 -4.37 12.72 6.27
CA ILE A 162 -5.30 13.42 5.38
C ILE A 162 -5.71 12.44 4.29
N VAL A 163 -6.99 12.11 4.25
CA VAL A 163 -7.55 11.21 3.24
C VAL A 163 -8.14 12.03 2.11
N GLY A 164 -7.64 11.81 0.91
CA GLY A 164 -8.16 12.44 -0.31
C GLY A 164 -9.51 11.86 -0.74
N GLN A 165 -10.17 12.56 -1.66
CA GLN A 165 -11.36 12.04 -2.30
C GLN A 165 -11.03 10.85 -3.21
N ILE A 166 -12.01 9.97 -3.45
CA ILE A 166 -11.87 8.88 -4.40
C ILE A 166 -11.95 9.46 -5.81
N GLU A 167 -10.86 9.32 -6.56
CA GLU A 167 -10.82 9.64 -7.99
C GLU A 167 -11.18 8.37 -8.78
N SER A 168 -12.14 8.46 -9.69
CA SER A 168 -12.58 7.36 -10.55
C SER A 168 -12.48 7.75 -12.02
N LEU A 169 -12.26 6.76 -12.90
CA LEU A 169 -12.37 6.85 -14.36
C LEU A 169 -13.76 6.45 -14.80
#